data_e81f7086a8306631fb1f7e03dead4de6
#
_entry.id   e81f7086a8306631fb1f7e03dead4de6
#
_cell.length_a   1.000
_cell.length_b   1.000
_cell.length_c   1.000
_cell.angle_alpha   90.00
_cell.angle_beta   90.00
_cell.angle_gamma   90.00
#
_symmetry.space_group_name_H-M   'P 1'
#
loop_
_entity.id
_entity.type
_entity.pdbx_description
1 polymer ?
#
loop_
_entity_poly.entity_id
_entity_poly.type
_entity_poly.pdbx_seq_one_letter_code
_entity_poly.pdbx_strand_id
1 'polypeptide(L)'
;MNHSNTKESKQSDQYEGLKNMSAVELLEKFNSKIINLQNKIYLTSTNSNYNLVLLNIDIPEVGNTNVARDTIIDFDIKNIKDEDLKFSWDKNLGSIILRVNSPNNEDLYSKLIETGKKSDWFNPKNKKEVDFFDNIRSYTHLGFKHIIPKGLDHILFVLALFLLTPKIKPLLLQVSIFTLAHTITLFLGVLNLIKIPSIIVEPIIALSICFIAIENLFTENIKKTRPYIIFIFGLLHGLGFAGILNEIGISDGLFISSLISFNVGVELGQISVIFLSYIFIALLFQKKLWYRNKVTRPLSLIIASIGLYWFIQRLFF
;
A
#
# COMPACT_ATOMS: atom_id res chain seq x y z
N MET A 1 10.66 12.40 -26.41
CA MET A 1 11.00 13.25 -25.24
C MET A 1 9.71 13.80 -24.67
N ASN A 2 9.16 13.09 -23.86
CA ASN A 2 8.72 13.18 -22.44
C ASN A 2 7.76 14.31 -22.08
N HIS A 3 6.48 14.18 -22.49
CA HIS A 3 5.36 14.95 -21.92
C HIS A 3 4.93 14.45 -20.50
N SER A 4 5.35 13.24 -20.06
CA SER A 4 5.06 12.73 -18.72
C SER A 4 5.93 13.38 -17.63
N ASN A 5 7.22 13.49 -17.85
CA ASN A 5 8.15 14.07 -16.85
C ASN A 5 7.90 15.53 -16.52
N THR A 6 7.32 16.31 -17.43
CA THR A 6 6.98 17.73 -17.19
C THR A 6 5.71 17.89 -16.35
N LYS A 7 4.77 16.92 -16.34
CA LYS A 7 3.59 16.99 -15.47
C LYS A 7 3.89 16.58 -14.04
N GLU A 8 4.68 15.55 -13.86
CA GLU A 8 5.10 15.07 -12.51
C GLU A 8 6.04 16.08 -11.82
N SER A 9 7.01 16.67 -12.54
CA SER A 9 7.86 17.72 -11.97
C SER A 9 7.07 18.97 -11.60
N LYS A 10 6.12 19.43 -12.44
CA LYS A 10 5.25 20.56 -12.11
C LYS A 10 4.32 20.29 -10.94
N GLN A 11 3.84 19.06 -10.76
CA GLN A 11 3.05 18.67 -9.59
C GLN A 11 3.91 18.61 -8.33
N SER A 12 5.14 18.12 -8.41
CA SER A 12 6.11 18.13 -7.32
C SER A 12 6.46 19.55 -6.89
N ASP A 13 6.81 20.43 -7.82
CA ASP A 13 7.14 21.83 -7.53
C ASP A 13 5.96 22.59 -6.92
N GLN A 14 4.72 22.30 -7.38
CA GLN A 14 3.52 22.88 -6.79
C GLN A 14 3.26 22.36 -5.37
N TYR A 15 3.51 21.10 -5.12
CA TYR A 15 3.34 20.49 -3.80
C TYR A 15 4.35 21.02 -2.78
N GLU A 16 5.62 21.13 -3.17
CA GLU A 16 6.66 21.71 -2.33
C GLU A 16 6.37 23.20 -2.02
N GLY A 17 5.85 23.95 -2.99
CA GLY A 17 5.40 25.32 -2.77
C GLY A 17 4.25 25.42 -1.76
N LEU A 18 3.32 24.46 -1.75
CA LEU A 18 2.19 24.44 -0.81
C LEU A 18 2.61 24.05 0.63
N LYS A 19 3.61 23.20 0.80
CA LYS A 19 4.11 22.80 2.12
C LYS A 19 4.61 23.99 2.97
N ASN A 20 5.23 24.97 2.32
CA ASN A 20 5.88 26.10 2.96
C ASN A 20 4.96 27.32 3.14
N MET A 21 3.72 27.27 2.63
CA MET A 21 2.76 28.36 2.80
C MET A 21 2.19 28.40 4.22
N SER A 22 1.95 29.59 4.75
CA SER A 22 1.24 29.78 6.01
C SER A 22 -0.18 29.18 5.94
N ALA A 23 -0.80 28.93 7.08
CA ALA A 23 -2.19 28.45 7.14
C ALA A 23 -3.15 29.43 6.45
N VAL A 24 -2.94 30.73 6.63
CA VAL A 24 -3.76 31.80 6.05
C VAL A 24 -3.65 31.81 4.52
N GLU A 25 -2.43 31.79 3.97
CA GLU A 25 -2.21 31.77 2.51
C GLU A 25 -2.80 30.52 1.86
N LEU A 26 -2.70 29.36 2.53
CA LEU A 26 -3.30 28.13 2.06
C LEU A 26 -4.82 28.20 2.10
N LEU A 27 -5.41 28.78 3.16
CA LEU A 27 -6.86 28.93 3.29
C LEU A 27 -7.44 29.81 2.18
N GLU A 28 -6.79 30.94 1.86
CA GLU A 28 -7.20 31.80 0.75
C GLU A 28 -7.15 31.05 -0.59
N LYS A 29 -6.07 30.32 -0.83
CA LYS A 29 -5.89 29.54 -2.06
C LYS A 29 -6.88 28.37 -2.14
N PHE A 30 -7.25 27.80 -1.00
CA PHE A 30 -8.21 26.72 -0.90
C PHE A 30 -9.65 27.21 -1.10
N ASN A 31 -10.02 28.33 -0.49
CA ASN A 31 -11.35 28.93 -0.63
C ASN A 31 -11.72 29.21 -2.10
N SER A 32 -10.75 29.56 -2.94
CA SER A 32 -10.97 29.71 -4.38
C SER A 32 -11.29 28.39 -5.12
N LYS A 33 -11.00 27.24 -4.51
CA LYS A 33 -11.14 25.89 -5.10
C LYS A 33 -12.17 25.01 -4.40
N ILE A 34 -12.67 25.41 -3.21
CA ILE A 34 -13.53 24.59 -2.37
C ILE A 34 -14.87 24.24 -3.04
N ILE A 35 -15.46 25.17 -3.78
CA ILE A 35 -16.70 24.95 -4.53
C ILE A 35 -16.48 23.82 -5.56
N ASN A 36 -15.31 23.77 -6.17
CA ASN A 36 -14.94 22.69 -7.07
C ASN A 36 -14.77 21.34 -6.34
N LEU A 37 -14.34 21.33 -5.09
CA LEU A 37 -14.20 20.13 -4.28
C LEU A 37 -15.57 19.59 -3.86
N GLN A 38 -16.47 20.44 -3.36
CA GLN A 38 -17.83 20.06 -3.01
C GLN A 38 -18.56 19.38 -4.17
N ASN A 39 -18.41 19.92 -5.38
CA ASN A 39 -19.02 19.35 -6.59
C ASN A 39 -18.39 18.02 -7.05
N LYS A 40 -17.32 17.57 -6.40
CA LYS A 40 -16.60 16.33 -6.71
C LYS A 40 -16.80 15.24 -5.68
N ILE A 41 -17.55 15.53 -4.62
CA ILE A 41 -17.89 14.57 -3.56
C ILE A 41 -19.39 14.32 -3.63
N TYR A 42 -19.77 13.06 -3.74
CA TYR A 42 -21.17 12.66 -3.92
C TYR A 42 -21.57 11.68 -2.83
N LEU A 43 -22.65 11.99 -2.14
CA LEU A 43 -23.31 11.08 -1.23
C LEU A 43 -24.73 10.83 -1.75
N THR A 44 -25.03 9.60 -2.07
CA THR A 44 -26.28 9.20 -2.72
C THR A 44 -26.97 8.12 -1.92
N SER A 45 -28.30 8.15 -1.86
CA SER A 45 -29.12 7.03 -1.45
C SER A 45 -29.80 6.40 -2.68
N THR A 46 -30.65 5.41 -2.46
CA THR A 46 -31.47 4.83 -3.54
C THR A 46 -32.41 5.85 -4.18
N ASN A 47 -32.87 6.84 -3.41
CA ASN A 47 -33.93 7.76 -3.84
C ASN A 47 -33.52 9.25 -3.83
N SER A 48 -32.33 9.57 -3.32
CA SER A 48 -31.93 10.96 -3.10
C SER A 48 -30.43 11.17 -3.27
N ASN A 49 -30.04 12.37 -3.70
CA ASN A 49 -28.67 12.85 -3.64
C ASN A 49 -28.57 13.86 -2.50
N TYR A 50 -27.53 13.73 -1.68
CA TYR A 50 -27.29 14.64 -0.56
C TYR A 50 -26.24 15.68 -0.94
N ASN A 51 -26.54 16.93 -0.65
CA ASN A 51 -25.58 18.02 -0.84
C ASN A 51 -24.77 18.22 0.42
N LEU A 52 -23.46 18.32 0.25
CA LEU A 52 -22.51 18.64 1.30
C LEU A 52 -22.46 20.17 1.48
N VAL A 53 -22.60 20.61 2.71
CA VAL A 53 -22.43 22.03 3.08
C VAL A 53 -21.13 22.16 3.85
N LEU A 54 -20.20 22.97 3.34
CA LEU A 54 -18.96 23.24 4.04
C LEU A 54 -19.24 23.96 5.36
N LEU A 55 -18.72 23.42 6.47
CA LEU A 55 -18.79 24.03 7.80
C LEU A 55 -17.49 24.74 8.15
N ASN A 56 -16.37 24.04 8.04
CA ASN A 56 -15.08 24.53 8.50
C ASN A 56 -13.94 23.94 7.69
N ILE A 57 -12.82 24.66 7.67
CA ILE A 57 -11.54 24.18 7.14
C ILE A 57 -10.49 24.52 8.18
N ASP A 58 -9.87 23.48 8.72
CA ASP A 58 -8.76 23.61 9.67
C ASP A 58 -7.44 23.21 8.99
N ILE A 59 -6.57 24.19 8.84
CA ILE A 59 -5.23 24.03 8.26
C ILE A 59 -4.22 24.33 9.36
N PRO A 60 -3.49 23.34 9.87
CA PRO A 60 -2.47 23.57 10.88
C PRO A 60 -1.36 24.46 10.35
N GLU A 61 -0.68 25.19 11.26
CA GLU A 61 0.50 26.01 10.91
C GLU A 61 1.65 25.14 10.38
N VAL A 62 2.58 25.80 9.71
CA VAL A 62 3.77 25.13 9.15
C VAL A 62 4.58 24.50 10.26
N GLY A 63 4.63 23.17 10.24
CA GLY A 63 5.43 22.35 11.17
C GLY A 63 6.65 21.75 10.47
N ASN A 64 6.89 20.48 10.73
CA ASN A 64 7.95 19.74 10.03
C ASN A 64 7.58 19.51 8.57
N THR A 65 8.28 20.18 7.66
CA THR A 65 8.03 20.15 6.21
C THR A 65 8.36 18.79 5.55
N ASN A 66 9.01 17.87 6.28
CA ASN A 66 9.24 16.49 5.83
C ASN A 66 8.01 15.59 6.02
N VAL A 67 6.99 16.06 6.73
CA VAL A 67 5.74 15.33 6.96
C VAL A 67 4.62 16.07 6.23
N ALA A 68 3.71 15.31 5.59
CA ALA A 68 2.51 15.90 4.99
C ALA A 68 1.70 16.62 6.07
N ARG A 69 1.19 17.82 5.75
CA ARG A 69 0.35 18.59 6.64
C ARG A 69 -1.11 18.22 6.40
N ASP A 70 -1.75 17.67 7.41
CA ASP A 70 -3.14 17.25 7.34
C ASP A 70 -4.05 18.49 7.38
N THR A 71 -4.96 18.58 6.40
CA THR A 71 -5.99 19.60 6.36
C THR A 71 -7.33 18.93 6.67
N ILE A 72 -8.05 19.41 7.67
CA ILE A 72 -9.37 18.91 8.05
C ILE A 72 -10.43 19.80 7.40
N ILE A 73 -11.36 19.18 6.70
CA ILE A 73 -12.48 19.85 6.06
C ILE A 73 -13.77 19.25 6.58
N ASP A 74 -14.55 20.04 7.31
CA ASP A 74 -15.81 19.63 7.89
C ASP A 74 -16.97 19.97 6.94
N PHE A 75 -17.77 18.95 6.64
CA PHE A 75 -19.00 19.10 5.88
C PHE A 75 -20.21 18.71 6.73
N ASP A 76 -21.27 19.47 6.63
CA ASP A 76 -22.58 19.10 7.14
C ASP A 76 -23.45 18.51 6.03
N ILE A 77 -24.29 17.57 6.42
CA ILE A 77 -25.26 16.95 5.52
C ILE A 77 -26.64 17.07 6.17
N LYS A 78 -27.44 17.99 5.66
CA LYS A 78 -28.76 18.26 6.20
C LYS A 78 -29.76 17.17 5.83
N ASN A 79 -30.62 16.81 6.78
CA ASN A 79 -31.78 15.93 6.59
C ASN A 79 -31.42 14.50 6.12
N ILE A 80 -30.33 13.92 6.64
CA ILE A 80 -30.04 12.50 6.40
C ILE A 80 -31.15 11.65 6.98
N LYS A 81 -31.83 10.93 6.10
CA LYS A 81 -32.84 9.93 6.48
C LYS A 81 -32.13 8.68 6.96
N ASP A 82 -32.88 7.82 7.67
CA ASP A 82 -32.38 6.49 8.06
C ASP A 82 -32.47 5.55 6.85
N GLU A 83 -31.47 5.66 5.99
CA GLU A 83 -31.36 4.89 4.74
C GLU A 83 -29.90 4.59 4.42
N ASP A 84 -29.69 3.56 3.61
CA ASP A 84 -28.35 3.21 3.16
C ASP A 84 -27.83 4.26 2.20
N LEU A 85 -26.56 4.65 2.42
CA LEU A 85 -25.87 5.67 1.64
C LEU A 85 -24.71 5.04 0.86
N LYS A 86 -24.36 5.71 -0.21
CA LYS A 86 -23.21 5.37 -1.05
C LYS A 86 -22.38 6.61 -1.30
N PHE A 87 -21.09 6.51 -0.99
CA PHE A 87 -20.13 7.57 -1.20
C PHE A 87 -19.39 7.38 -2.51
N SER A 88 -19.15 8.46 -3.23
CA SER A 88 -18.22 8.50 -4.35
C SER A 88 -17.60 9.88 -4.48
N TRP A 89 -16.41 9.94 -5.05
CA TRP A 89 -15.77 11.19 -5.37
C TRP A 89 -15.04 11.13 -6.73
N ASP A 90 -14.63 12.30 -7.22
CA ASP A 90 -14.00 12.41 -8.54
C ASP A 90 -12.69 11.61 -8.60
N LYS A 91 -12.53 10.85 -9.68
CA LYS A 91 -11.33 10.01 -9.90
C LYS A 91 -9.99 10.76 -9.87
N ASN A 92 -10.01 12.07 -10.14
CA ASN A 92 -8.79 12.89 -10.12
C ASN A 92 -8.30 13.21 -8.70
N LEU A 93 -9.10 12.89 -7.67
CA LEU A 93 -8.74 13.09 -6.27
C LEU A 93 -8.01 11.87 -5.65
N GLY A 94 -7.84 10.79 -6.41
CA GLY A 94 -7.12 9.60 -5.97
C GLY A 94 -7.96 8.61 -5.17
N SER A 95 -7.30 7.74 -4.40
CA SER A 95 -7.94 6.80 -3.48
C SER A 95 -8.16 7.45 -2.12
N ILE A 96 -9.22 7.03 -1.42
CA ILE A 96 -9.60 7.57 -0.10
C ILE A 96 -9.94 6.44 0.85
N ILE A 97 -9.68 6.63 2.14
CA ILE A 97 -10.22 5.81 3.21
C ILE A 97 -11.47 6.50 3.75
N LEU A 98 -12.63 5.89 3.51
CA LEU A 98 -13.89 6.37 4.06
C LEU A 98 -14.13 5.69 5.41
N ARG A 99 -14.29 6.52 6.46
CA ARG A 99 -14.73 6.07 7.78
C ARG A 99 -16.04 6.74 8.13
N VAL A 100 -16.96 5.98 8.68
CA VAL A 100 -18.24 6.47 9.18
C VAL A 100 -18.35 6.05 10.63
N ASN A 101 -18.42 7.02 11.53
CA ASN A 101 -18.50 6.77 12.96
C ASN A 101 -19.88 7.16 13.48
N SER A 102 -20.36 6.44 14.51
CA SER A 102 -21.52 6.87 15.28
C SER A 102 -21.18 8.10 16.14
N PRO A 103 -22.18 8.82 16.67
CA PRO A 103 -21.95 9.90 17.63
C PRO A 103 -21.14 9.46 18.87
N ASN A 104 -21.15 8.17 19.20
CA ASN A 104 -20.40 7.58 20.30
C ASN A 104 -19.00 7.10 19.89
N ASN A 105 -18.50 7.51 18.71
CA ASN A 105 -17.22 7.09 18.13
C ASN A 105 -17.10 5.58 17.82
N GLU A 106 -18.20 4.87 17.69
CA GLU A 106 -18.17 3.49 17.20
C GLU A 106 -17.99 3.48 15.68
N ASP A 107 -17.10 2.64 15.19
CA ASP A 107 -16.80 2.49 13.77
C ASP A 107 -17.98 1.75 13.07
N LEU A 108 -18.80 2.45 12.32
CA LEU A 108 -19.94 1.89 11.59
C LEU A 108 -19.54 1.35 10.22
N TYR A 109 -18.56 1.99 9.59
CA TYR A 109 -18.05 1.60 8.27
C TYR A 109 -16.62 2.14 8.09
N SER A 110 -15.72 1.30 7.61
CA SER A 110 -14.37 1.70 7.22
C SER A 110 -13.93 0.91 5.99
N LYS A 111 -13.54 1.62 4.92
CA LYS A 111 -13.07 0.97 3.69
C LYS A 111 -12.19 1.89 2.84
N LEU A 112 -11.16 1.31 2.24
CA LEU A 112 -10.40 1.96 1.17
C LEU A 112 -11.23 1.95 -0.12
N ILE A 113 -11.52 3.14 -0.64
CA ILE A 113 -12.18 3.35 -1.92
C ILE A 113 -11.09 3.71 -2.93
N GLU A 114 -10.85 2.82 -3.88
CA GLU A 114 -9.88 3.06 -4.94
C GLU A 114 -10.35 4.15 -5.91
N THR A 115 -9.39 4.77 -6.56
CA THR A 115 -9.60 5.80 -7.58
C THR A 115 -10.72 5.45 -8.57
N GLY A 116 -11.72 6.31 -8.66
CA GLY A 116 -12.85 6.15 -9.58
C GLY A 116 -13.89 5.10 -9.19
N LYS A 117 -13.72 4.46 -8.02
CA LYS A 117 -14.73 3.54 -7.47
C LYS A 117 -15.66 4.24 -6.49
N LYS A 118 -16.80 3.62 -6.24
CA LYS A 118 -17.79 4.02 -5.23
C LYS A 118 -17.65 3.13 -4.00
N SER A 119 -18.09 3.62 -2.83
CA SER A 119 -18.22 2.77 -1.64
C SER A 119 -19.26 1.67 -1.87
N ASP A 120 -19.24 0.67 -1.00
CA ASP A 120 -20.44 -0.15 -0.80
C ASP A 120 -21.54 0.69 -0.15
N TRP A 121 -22.73 0.13 -0.08
CA TRP A 121 -23.83 0.72 0.68
C TRP A 121 -23.54 0.61 2.18
N PHE A 122 -23.59 1.71 2.91
CA PHE A 122 -23.42 1.77 4.36
C PHE A 122 -24.57 2.55 5.00
N ASN A 123 -24.92 2.20 6.24
CA ASN A 123 -25.90 2.95 7.01
C ASN A 123 -25.18 3.87 8.00
N PRO A 124 -25.48 5.19 8.03
CA PRO A 124 -24.81 6.13 8.92
C PRO A 124 -25.24 6.02 10.38
N LYS A 125 -26.28 5.24 10.69
CA LYS A 125 -26.81 5.06 12.04
C LYS A 125 -26.62 3.65 12.57
N ASN A 126 -26.59 2.67 11.68
CA ASN A 126 -26.54 1.26 12.04
C ASN A 126 -25.29 0.59 11.46
N LYS A 127 -24.54 -0.11 12.30
CA LYS A 127 -23.41 -0.92 11.85
C LYS A 127 -23.94 -2.05 10.96
N LYS A 128 -23.53 -2.05 9.70
CA LYS A 128 -23.81 -3.19 8.82
C LYS A 128 -22.85 -4.31 9.18
N GLU A 129 -23.38 -5.45 9.57
CA GLU A 129 -22.54 -6.62 9.76
C GLU A 129 -21.83 -6.97 8.44
N VAL A 130 -20.51 -6.98 8.50
CA VAL A 130 -19.69 -7.39 7.35
C VAL A 130 -19.79 -8.90 7.25
N ASP A 131 -20.28 -9.40 6.11
CA ASP A 131 -20.30 -10.83 5.88
C ASP A 131 -18.89 -11.42 5.94
N PHE A 132 -18.75 -12.54 6.64
CA PHE A 132 -17.47 -13.21 6.86
C PHE A 132 -16.77 -13.57 5.54
N PHE A 133 -17.51 -14.08 4.56
CA PHE A 133 -16.94 -14.45 3.25
C PHE A 133 -16.56 -13.23 2.41
N ASP A 134 -17.37 -12.17 2.46
CA ASP A 134 -17.04 -10.90 1.79
C ASP A 134 -15.79 -10.27 2.40
N ASN A 135 -15.61 -10.38 3.70
CA ASN A 135 -14.41 -9.95 4.40
C ASN A 135 -13.17 -10.73 3.91
N ILE A 136 -13.23 -12.06 3.93
CA ILE A 136 -12.14 -12.92 3.42
C ILE A 136 -11.77 -12.54 2.00
N ARG A 137 -12.75 -12.43 1.11
CA ARG A 137 -12.53 -12.10 -0.31
C ARG A 137 -11.87 -10.73 -0.46
N SER A 138 -12.36 -9.74 0.28
CA SER A 138 -11.87 -8.36 0.23
C SER A 138 -10.42 -8.27 0.68
N TYR A 139 -10.07 -8.88 1.82
CA TYR A 139 -8.72 -8.84 2.35
C TYR A 139 -7.74 -9.71 1.56
N THR A 140 -8.17 -10.86 1.05
CA THR A 140 -7.35 -11.66 0.11
C THR A 140 -7.03 -10.85 -1.15
N HIS A 141 -8.03 -10.17 -1.72
CA HIS A 141 -7.81 -9.31 -2.88
C HIS A 141 -6.89 -8.13 -2.57
N LEU A 142 -7.03 -7.51 -1.39
CA LEU A 142 -6.17 -6.43 -0.93
C LEU A 142 -4.72 -6.90 -0.79
N GLY A 143 -4.50 -8.07 -0.17
CA GLY A 143 -3.18 -8.68 -0.03
C GLY A 143 -2.55 -9.04 -1.39
N PHE A 144 -3.32 -9.57 -2.32
CA PHE A 144 -2.85 -9.83 -3.68
C PHE A 144 -2.44 -8.52 -4.38
N LYS A 145 -3.26 -7.48 -4.28
CA LYS A 145 -2.95 -6.17 -4.86
C LYS A 145 -1.77 -5.47 -4.18
N HIS A 146 -1.53 -5.75 -2.92
CA HIS A 146 -0.34 -5.29 -2.22
C HIS A 146 0.94 -5.77 -2.91
N ILE A 147 0.92 -6.95 -3.51
CA ILE A 147 2.05 -7.48 -4.31
C ILE A 147 1.92 -7.04 -5.77
N ILE A 148 0.82 -7.40 -6.46
CA ILE A 148 0.62 -7.14 -7.88
C ILE A 148 -0.58 -6.21 -8.08
N PRO A 149 -0.40 -5.01 -8.62
CA PRO A 149 0.83 -4.41 -9.17
C PRO A 149 1.59 -3.49 -8.21
N LYS A 150 1.13 -3.29 -6.96
CA LYS A 150 1.59 -2.18 -6.11
C LYS A 150 2.92 -2.44 -5.41
N GLY A 151 3.26 -3.68 -5.12
CA GLY A 151 4.42 -4.07 -4.30
C GLY A 151 5.67 -4.34 -5.12
N LEU A 152 6.22 -3.35 -5.80
CA LEU A 152 7.46 -3.51 -6.58
C LEU A 152 8.61 -4.04 -5.73
N ASP A 153 8.69 -3.65 -4.46
CA ASP A 153 9.69 -4.18 -3.50
C ASP A 153 9.59 -5.70 -3.38
N HIS A 154 8.38 -6.21 -3.18
CA HIS A 154 8.12 -7.65 -3.09
C HIS A 154 8.38 -8.37 -4.43
N ILE A 155 7.96 -7.77 -5.54
CA ILE A 155 8.18 -8.34 -6.87
C ILE A 155 9.67 -8.51 -7.13
N LEU A 156 10.48 -7.46 -6.92
CA LEU A 156 11.92 -7.50 -7.13
C LEU A 156 12.62 -8.44 -6.15
N PHE A 157 12.16 -8.48 -4.90
CA PHE A 157 12.67 -9.42 -3.90
C PHE A 157 12.43 -10.87 -4.33
N VAL A 158 11.20 -11.23 -4.72
CA VAL A 158 10.84 -12.59 -5.19
C VAL A 158 11.57 -12.94 -6.49
N LEU A 159 11.73 -11.98 -7.41
CA LEU A 159 12.53 -12.18 -8.61
C LEU A 159 14.00 -12.47 -8.27
N ALA A 160 14.58 -11.75 -7.32
CA ALA A 160 15.94 -12.02 -6.88
C ALA A 160 16.08 -13.43 -6.24
N LEU A 161 15.08 -13.87 -5.46
CA LEU A 161 15.06 -15.26 -4.95
C LEU A 161 15.01 -16.28 -6.08
N PHE A 162 14.17 -16.03 -7.08
CA PHE A 162 13.97 -16.90 -8.25
C PHE A 162 15.22 -17.04 -9.10
N LEU A 163 15.94 -15.94 -9.34
CA LEU A 163 17.11 -15.92 -10.21
C LEU A 163 18.27 -16.80 -9.71
N LEU A 164 18.41 -16.97 -8.41
CA LEU A 164 19.46 -17.85 -7.86
C LEU A 164 19.16 -19.32 -8.16
N THR A 165 17.90 -19.73 -7.95
CA THR A 165 17.49 -21.11 -8.17
C THR A 165 16.03 -21.18 -8.60
N PRO A 166 15.76 -21.47 -9.88
CA PRO A 166 14.38 -21.57 -10.39
C PRO A 166 13.74 -22.94 -10.06
N LYS A 167 13.95 -23.43 -8.84
CA LYS A 167 13.35 -24.67 -8.33
C LYS A 167 12.14 -24.34 -7.47
N ILE A 168 10.97 -24.84 -7.84
CA ILE A 168 9.69 -24.45 -7.21
C ILE A 168 9.67 -24.74 -5.68
N LYS A 169 10.04 -25.95 -5.23
CA LYS A 169 9.98 -26.29 -3.80
C LYS A 169 10.80 -25.37 -2.89
N PRO A 170 12.09 -25.10 -3.18
CA PRO A 170 12.86 -24.13 -2.38
C PRO A 170 12.32 -22.71 -2.45
N LEU A 171 11.74 -22.29 -3.58
CA LEU A 171 11.17 -20.96 -3.74
C LEU A 171 9.90 -20.80 -2.89
N LEU A 172 8.98 -21.77 -2.98
CA LEU A 172 7.76 -21.76 -2.15
C LEU A 172 8.12 -21.72 -0.66
N LEU A 173 9.08 -22.51 -0.20
CA LEU A 173 9.53 -22.48 1.19
C LEU A 173 10.05 -21.08 1.58
N GLN A 174 10.84 -20.44 0.72
CA GLN A 174 11.39 -19.11 0.98
C GLN A 174 10.30 -18.04 1.06
N VAL A 175 9.34 -18.03 0.13
CA VAL A 175 8.24 -17.06 0.16
C VAL A 175 7.30 -17.32 1.33
N SER A 176 7.00 -18.57 1.69
CA SER A 176 6.17 -18.88 2.87
C SER A 176 6.86 -18.46 4.18
N ILE A 177 8.19 -18.64 4.31
CA ILE A 177 8.97 -18.15 5.47
C ILE A 177 8.88 -16.60 5.53
N PHE A 178 9.03 -15.94 4.39
CA PHE A 178 8.90 -14.50 4.30
C PHE A 178 7.49 -14.04 4.70
N THR A 179 6.43 -14.66 4.15
CA THR A 179 5.03 -14.31 4.46
C THR A 179 4.70 -14.56 5.92
N LEU A 180 5.21 -15.64 6.53
CA LEU A 180 5.03 -15.90 7.95
C LEU A 180 5.66 -14.78 8.80
N ALA A 181 6.89 -14.41 8.52
CA ALA A 181 7.58 -13.33 9.21
C ALA A 181 6.88 -11.98 9.02
N HIS A 182 6.47 -11.67 7.78
CA HIS A 182 5.68 -10.50 7.43
C HIS A 182 4.38 -10.45 8.25
N THR A 183 3.65 -11.57 8.35
CA THR A 183 2.42 -11.69 9.13
C THR A 183 2.64 -11.34 10.60
N ILE A 184 3.73 -11.83 11.21
CA ILE A 184 4.04 -11.58 12.63
C ILE A 184 4.19 -10.08 12.88
N THR A 185 5.01 -9.40 12.11
CA THR A 185 5.26 -7.96 12.34
C THR A 185 4.10 -7.10 11.88
N LEU A 186 3.38 -7.49 10.85
CA LEU A 186 2.14 -6.83 10.46
C LEU A 186 1.11 -6.90 11.61
N PHE A 187 0.92 -8.07 12.22
CA PHE A 187 0.04 -8.25 13.38
C PHE A 187 0.45 -7.35 14.55
N LEU A 188 1.73 -7.37 14.92
CA LEU A 188 2.26 -6.55 16.01
C LEU A 188 2.14 -5.04 15.72
N GLY A 189 2.34 -4.64 14.47
CA GLY A 189 2.22 -3.25 14.05
C GLY A 189 0.77 -2.76 14.02
N VAL A 190 -0.18 -3.58 13.53
CA VAL A 190 -1.62 -3.23 13.53
C VAL A 190 -2.16 -3.12 14.96
N LEU A 191 -1.70 -3.95 15.89
CA LEU A 191 -2.03 -3.82 17.32
C LEU A 191 -1.31 -2.66 18.01
N ASN A 192 -0.51 -1.87 17.29
CA ASN A 192 0.29 -0.79 17.83
C ASN A 192 1.31 -1.22 18.90
N LEU A 193 1.66 -2.51 18.98
CA LEU A 193 2.67 -3.03 19.90
C LEU A 193 4.10 -2.70 19.44
N ILE A 194 4.30 -2.56 18.13
CA ILE A 194 5.56 -2.12 17.53
C ILE A 194 5.26 -0.98 16.57
N LYS A 195 5.92 0.16 16.77
CA LYS A 195 5.84 1.33 15.88
C LYS A 195 7.25 1.73 15.48
N ILE A 196 7.60 1.50 14.23
CA ILE A 196 8.86 1.98 13.66
C ILE A 196 8.51 2.94 12.52
N PRO A 197 9.05 4.15 12.51
CA PRO A 197 8.78 5.12 11.45
C PRO A 197 9.17 4.59 10.06
N SER A 198 8.37 4.91 9.04
CA SER A 198 8.60 4.50 7.64
C SER A 198 9.96 4.93 7.14
N ILE A 199 10.44 6.09 7.56
CA ILE A 199 11.76 6.64 7.20
C ILE A 199 12.92 5.71 7.59
N ILE A 200 12.73 4.80 8.56
CA ILE A 200 13.73 3.79 8.94
C ILE A 200 13.47 2.48 8.19
N VAL A 201 12.20 2.08 8.09
CA VAL A 201 11.82 0.76 7.56
C VAL A 201 12.02 0.71 6.04
N GLU A 202 11.59 1.72 5.32
CA GLU A 202 11.60 1.71 3.85
C GLU A 202 13.03 1.64 3.24
N PRO A 203 14.04 2.39 3.73
CA PRO A 203 15.41 2.20 3.26
C PRO A 203 15.92 0.78 3.51
N ILE A 204 15.63 0.19 4.67
CA ILE A 204 16.10 -1.16 5.00
C ILE A 204 15.41 -2.21 4.12
N ILE A 205 14.13 -2.02 3.77
CA ILE A 205 13.44 -2.85 2.78
C ILE A 205 14.18 -2.80 1.44
N ALA A 206 14.50 -1.62 0.93
CA ALA A 206 15.24 -1.47 -0.32
C ALA A 206 16.64 -2.11 -0.25
N LEU A 207 17.32 -1.98 0.88
CA LEU A 207 18.63 -2.62 1.12
C LEU A 207 18.51 -4.15 1.11
N SER A 208 17.40 -4.72 1.63
CA SER A 208 17.18 -6.17 1.62
C SER A 208 17.09 -6.74 0.20
N ILE A 209 16.44 -6.01 -0.72
CA ILE A 209 16.36 -6.36 -2.15
C ILE A 209 17.76 -6.34 -2.77
N CYS A 210 18.51 -5.27 -2.52
CA CYS A 210 19.89 -5.12 -2.98
C CYS A 210 20.76 -6.28 -2.48
N PHE A 211 20.67 -6.64 -1.19
CA PHE A 211 21.42 -7.71 -0.56
C PHE A 211 21.18 -9.07 -1.26
N ILE A 212 19.92 -9.48 -1.42
CA ILE A 212 19.57 -10.76 -2.06
C ILE A 212 20.04 -10.79 -3.52
N ALA A 213 19.92 -9.68 -4.23
CA ALA A 213 20.36 -9.59 -5.61
C ALA A 213 21.90 -9.65 -5.74
N ILE A 214 22.64 -9.00 -4.84
CA ILE A 214 24.11 -9.06 -4.79
C ILE A 214 24.58 -10.48 -4.43
N GLU A 215 23.90 -11.15 -3.48
CA GLU A 215 24.24 -12.54 -3.13
C GLU A 215 24.24 -13.45 -4.36
N ASN A 216 23.31 -13.26 -5.30
CA ASN A 216 23.23 -14.06 -6.53
C ASN A 216 24.46 -13.89 -7.44
N LEU A 217 25.20 -12.77 -7.36
CA LEU A 217 26.40 -12.56 -8.16
C LEU A 217 27.56 -13.47 -7.71
N PHE A 218 27.62 -13.74 -6.39
CA PHE A 218 28.74 -14.45 -5.76
C PHE A 218 28.42 -15.90 -5.39
N THR A 219 27.15 -16.30 -5.29
CA THR A 219 26.75 -17.64 -4.88
C THR A 219 26.02 -18.38 -6.00
N GLU A 220 26.18 -19.72 -6.02
CA GLU A 220 25.52 -20.60 -7.01
C GLU A 220 24.43 -21.47 -6.37
N ASN A 221 24.53 -21.67 -5.07
CA ASN A 221 23.64 -22.55 -4.32
C ASN A 221 23.02 -21.83 -3.14
N ILE A 222 21.84 -22.29 -2.74
CA ILE A 222 21.17 -21.80 -1.54
C ILE A 222 21.97 -22.15 -0.31
N LYS A 223 22.46 -21.15 0.42
CA LYS A 223 23.14 -21.34 1.70
C LYS A 223 22.14 -21.76 2.79
N LYS A 224 22.58 -22.53 3.77
CA LYS A 224 21.78 -22.95 4.92
C LYS A 224 21.27 -21.76 5.76
N THR A 225 21.94 -20.64 5.72
CA THR A 225 21.59 -19.41 6.44
C THR A 225 20.50 -18.59 5.74
N ARG A 226 20.24 -18.84 4.44
CA ARG A 226 19.31 -18.02 3.63
C ARG A 226 17.89 -17.96 4.18
N PRO A 227 17.26 -19.04 4.70
CA PRO A 227 15.94 -18.97 5.31
C PRO A 227 15.87 -18.00 6.49
N TYR A 228 16.90 -17.91 7.33
CA TYR A 228 16.98 -16.97 8.45
C TYR A 228 17.04 -15.52 7.98
N ILE A 229 17.82 -15.26 6.93
CA ILE A 229 17.96 -13.93 6.32
C ILE A 229 16.60 -13.51 5.74
N ILE A 230 15.93 -14.41 5.01
CA ILE A 230 14.61 -14.16 4.42
C ILE A 230 13.56 -13.91 5.53
N PHE A 231 13.63 -14.65 6.63
CA PHE A 231 12.75 -14.43 7.78
C PHE A 231 12.93 -13.01 8.36
N ILE A 232 14.18 -12.57 8.58
CA ILE A 232 14.47 -11.21 9.07
C ILE A 232 13.94 -10.16 8.10
N PHE A 233 14.14 -10.36 6.79
CA PHE A 233 13.63 -9.44 5.78
C PHE A 233 12.10 -9.42 5.72
N GLY A 234 11.43 -10.56 5.91
CA GLY A 234 9.99 -10.64 6.04
C GLY A 234 9.46 -9.83 7.23
N LEU A 235 10.13 -9.90 8.39
CA LEU A 235 9.80 -9.07 9.57
C LEU A 235 9.84 -7.57 9.23
N LEU A 236 10.86 -7.12 8.51
CA LEU A 236 11.01 -5.71 8.12
C LEU A 236 9.89 -5.27 7.16
N HIS A 237 9.56 -6.09 6.16
CA HIS A 237 8.51 -5.77 5.20
C HIS A 237 7.13 -5.67 5.83
N GLY A 238 6.80 -6.50 6.84
CA GLY A 238 5.53 -6.42 7.53
C GLY A 238 5.34 -5.13 8.32
N LEU A 239 6.41 -4.57 8.87
CA LEU A 239 6.38 -3.27 9.55
C LEU A 239 6.07 -2.12 8.59
N GLY A 240 6.53 -2.18 7.34
CA GLY A 240 6.31 -1.14 6.34
C GLY A 240 4.84 -0.97 5.93
N PHE A 241 4.00 -1.99 6.10
CA PHE A 241 2.59 -1.94 5.70
C PHE A 241 1.60 -1.80 6.87
N ALA A 242 2.05 -1.99 8.11
CA ALA A 242 1.19 -1.96 9.30
C ALA A 242 0.42 -0.63 9.46
N GLY A 243 1.07 0.51 9.17
CA GLY A 243 0.44 1.83 9.19
C GLY A 243 -0.74 1.93 8.24
N ILE A 244 -0.56 1.52 6.98
CA ILE A 244 -1.60 1.56 5.94
C ILE A 244 -2.79 0.67 6.33
N LEU A 245 -2.53 -0.51 6.88
CA LEU A 245 -3.60 -1.42 7.28
C LEU A 245 -4.40 -0.87 8.49
N ASN A 246 -3.73 -0.18 9.41
CA ASN A 246 -4.39 0.55 10.50
C ASN A 246 -5.27 1.70 9.99
N GLU A 247 -4.81 2.42 8.96
CA GLU A 247 -5.60 3.49 8.35
C GLU A 247 -6.84 2.97 7.64
N ILE A 248 -6.75 1.82 6.96
CA ILE A 248 -7.90 1.18 6.31
C ILE A 248 -8.95 0.78 7.36
N GLY A 249 -8.52 0.44 8.57
CA GLY A 249 -9.37 -0.10 9.64
C GLY A 249 -9.75 -1.55 9.39
N ILE A 250 -9.88 -2.30 10.45
CA ILE A 250 -10.33 -3.69 10.42
C ILE A 250 -11.57 -3.77 11.28
N SER A 251 -12.66 -4.32 10.74
CA SER A 251 -13.92 -4.47 11.48
C SER A 251 -13.71 -5.27 12.76
N ASP A 252 -14.27 -4.76 13.88
CA ASP A 252 -14.26 -5.49 15.14
C ASP A 252 -14.87 -6.88 14.97
N GLY A 253 -14.29 -7.87 15.60
CA GLY A 253 -14.71 -9.28 15.52
C GLY A 253 -14.18 -10.05 14.31
N LEU A 254 -13.70 -9.38 13.24
CA LEU A 254 -13.12 -10.03 12.05
C LEU A 254 -11.60 -9.81 11.90
N PHE A 255 -10.95 -9.25 12.92
CA PHE A 255 -9.53 -8.86 12.89
C PHE A 255 -8.61 -10.01 12.44
N ILE A 256 -8.70 -11.17 13.08
CA ILE A 256 -7.84 -12.32 12.80
C ILE A 256 -8.09 -12.84 11.38
N SER A 257 -9.37 -12.99 10.99
CA SER A 257 -9.73 -13.47 9.65
C SER A 257 -9.28 -12.51 8.55
N SER A 258 -9.39 -11.20 8.76
CA SER A 258 -8.91 -10.16 7.85
C SER A 258 -7.40 -10.25 7.65
N LEU A 259 -6.65 -10.37 8.74
CA LEU A 259 -5.19 -10.44 8.70
C LEU A 259 -4.69 -11.71 8.02
N ILE A 260 -5.29 -12.87 8.34
CA ILE A 260 -4.96 -14.14 7.69
C ILE A 260 -5.27 -14.06 6.19
N SER A 261 -6.47 -13.58 5.83
CA SER A 261 -6.90 -13.46 4.44
C SER A 261 -6.00 -12.52 3.63
N PHE A 262 -5.58 -11.40 4.23
CA PHE A 262 -4.62 -10.50 3.62
C PHE A 262 -3.30 -11.22 3.31
N ASN A 263 -2.74 -11.97 4.27
CA ASN A 263 -1.47 -12.67 4.08
C ASN A 263 -1.58 -13.85 3.10
N VAL A 264 -2.73 -14.53 3.04
CA VAL A 264 -3.03 -15.49 1.96
C VAL A 264 -2.97 -14.77 0.60
N GLY A 265 -3.55 -13.57 0.49
CA GLY A 265 -3.47 -12.75 -0.72
C GLY A 265 -2.04 -12.36 -1.09
N VAL A 266 -1.23 -11.98 -0.11
CA VAL A 266 0.21 -11.69 -0.27
C VAL A 266 0.94 -12.91 -0.84
N GLU A 267 0.76 -14.08 -0.24
CA GLU A 267 1.41 -15.32 -0.70
C GLU A 267 0.98 -15.71 -2.12
N LEU A 268 -0.31 -15.59 -2.45
CA LEU A 268 -0.82 -15.81 -3.80
C LEU A 268 -0.19 -14.83 -4.81
N GLY A 269 -0.01 -13.56 -4.44
CA GLY A 269 0.69 -12.57 -5.25
C GLY A 269 2.14 -12.99 -5.53
N GLN A 270 2.88 -13.40 -4.51
CA GLN A 270 4.27 -13.86 -4.65
C GLN A 270 4.38 -15.14 -5.49
N ILE A 271 3.48 -16.11 -5.29
CA ILE A 271 3.39 -17.33 -6.11
C ILE A 271 3.13 -16.96 -7.58
N SER A 272 2.27 -15.96 -7.84
CA SER A 272 2.01 -15.48 -9.21
C SER A 272 3.26 -14.89 -9.85
N VAL A 273 4.10 -14.14 -9.10
CA VAL A 273 5.40 -13.65 -9.59
C VAL A 273 6.34 -14.82 -9.91
N ILE A 274 6.41 -15.83 -9.05
CA ILE A 274 7.22 -17.04 -9.31
C ILE A 274 6.74 -17.75 -10.56
N PHE A 275 5.43 -17.92 -10.71
CA PHE A 275 4.82 -18.61 -11.85
C PHE A 275 5.12 -17.89 -13.17
N LEU A 276 4.94 -16.58 -13.21
CA LEU A 276 5.27 -15.77 -14.39
C LEU A 276 6.77 -15.84 -14.70
N SER A 277 7.62 -15.73 -13.68
CA SER A 277 9.07 -15.85 -13.85
C SER A 277 9.47 -17.23 -14.38
N TYR A 278 8.80 -18.28 -13.92
CA TYR A 278 9.04 -19.63 -14.41
C TYR A 278 8.71 -19.76 -15.89
N ILE A 279 7.56 -19.24 -16.33
CA ILE A 279 7.14 -19.27 -17.74
C ILE A 279 8.12 -18.46 -18.61
N PHE A 280 8.39 -17.21 -18.24
CA PHE A 280 9.14 -16.31 -19.11
C PHE A 280 10.66 -16.46 -19.02
N ILE A 281 11.18 -17.02 -17.94
CA ILE A 281 12.63 -17.12 -17.73
C ILE A 281 13.06 -18.59 -17.63
N ALA A 282 12.49 -19.39 -16.70
CA ALA A 282 13.00 -20.72 -16.44
C ALA A 282 12.76 -21.67 -17.60
N LEU A 283 11.55 -21.77 -18.14
CA LEU A 283 11.23 -22.66 -19.25
C LEU A 283 12.11 -22.39 -20.47
N LEU A 284 12.45 -21.13 -20.72
CA LEU A 284 13.23 -20.73 -21.90
C LEU A 284 14.74 -20.92 -21.69
N PHE A 285 15.26 -20.64 -20.50
CA PHE A 285 16.69 -20.41 -20.31
C PHE A 285 17.36 -21.26 -19.24
N GLN A 286 16.65 -21.84 -18.24
CA GLN A 286 17.28 -22.51 -17.09
C GLN A 286 18.21 -23.67 -17.45
N LYS A 287 17.94 -24.37 -18.56
CA LYS A 287 18.74 -25.52 -19.02
C LYS A 287 19.96 -25.10 -19.83
N LYS A 288 20.15 -23.82 -20.14
CA LYS A 288 21.26 -23.33 -20.95
C LYS A 288 22.49 -23.11 -20.08
N LEU A 289 23.66 -23.56 -20.54
CA LEU A 289 24.94 -23.38 -19.83
C LEU A 289 25.27 -21.93 -19.52
N TRP A 290 24.77 -21.00 -20.35
CA TRP A 290 24.98 -19.57 -20.18
C TRP A 290 23.92 -18.88 -19.30
N TYR A 291 22.94 -19.62 -18.76
CA TYR A 291 21.84 -19.06 -17.94
C TYR A 291 22.37 -18.14 -16.84
N ARG A 292 23.35 -18.63 -16.07
CA ARG A 292 23.94 -17.86 -14.97
C ARG A 292 24.59 -16.55 -15.46
N ASN A 293 25.39 -16.62 -16.52
CA ASN A 293 26.19 -15.48 -16.98
C ASN A 293 25.36 -14.46 -17.78
N LYS A 294 24.32 -14.91 -18.53
CA LYS A 294 23.53 -14.04 -19.41
C LYS A 294 22.15 -13.69 -18.85
N VAL A 295 21.66 -14.38 -17.81
CA VAL A 295 20.35 -14.13 -17.21
C VAL A 295 20.50 -13.80 -15.73
N THR A 296 20.96 -14.73 -14.89
CA THR A 296 21.04 -14.52 -13.45
C THR A 296 21.87 -13.30 -13.07
N ARG A 297 23.12 -13.23 -13.52
CA ARG A 297 24.01 -12.11 -13.16
C ARG A 297 23.54 -10.75 -13.66
N PRO A 298 23.18 -10.55 -14.94
CA PRO A 298 22.74 -9.25 -15.42
C PRO A 298 21.43 -8.79 -14.75
N LEU A 299 20.44 -9.67 -14.64
CA LEU A 299 19.17 -9.30 -13.99
C LEU A 299 19.35 -9.03 -12.50
N SER A 300 20.19 -9.81 -11.80
CA SER A 300 20.52 -9.54 -10.40
C SER A 300 21.26 -8.21 -10.23
N LEU A 301 22.13 -7.84 -11.15
CA LEU A 301 22.81 -6.54 -11.13
C LEU A 301 21.79 -5.40 -11.31
N ILE A 302 20.84 -5.54 -12.24
CA ILE A 302 19.76 -4.55 -12.44
C ILE A 302 18.93 -4.41 -11.18
N ILE A 303 18.50 -5.53 -10.56
CA ILE A 303 17.71 -5.51 -9.32
C ILE A 303 18.49 -4.87 -8.18
N ALA A 304 19.80 -5.20 -8.04
CA ALA A 304 20.67 -4.60 -7.04
C ALA A 304 20.80 -3.08 -7.23
N SER A 305 20.94 -2.62 -8.47
CA SER A 305 21.01 -1.20 -8.80
C SER A 305 19.72 -0.46 -8.47
N ILE A 306 18.55 -1.06 -8.75
CA ILE A 306 17.25 -0.49 -8.40
C ILE A 306 17.10 -0.44 -6.86
N GLY A 307 17.44 -1.52 -6.17
CA GLY A 307 17.38 -1.58 -4.70
C GLY A 307 18.31 -0.53 -4.05
N LEU A 308 19.51 -0.36 -4.59
CA LEU A 308 20.47 0.65 -4.11
C LEU A 308 19.95 2.08 -4.38
N TYR A 309 19.38 2.32 -5.57
CA TYR A 309 18.78 3.60 -5.91
C TYR A 309 17.64 3.94 -4.94
N TRP A 310 16.71 3.01 -4.67
CA TRP A 310 15.62 3.22 -3.70
C TRP A 310 16.15 3.39 -2.28
N PHE A 311 17.19 2.67 -1.89
CA PHE A 311 17.83 2.85 -0.58
C PHE A 311 18.32 4.29 -0.39
N ILE A 312 19.06 4.82 -1.39
CA ILE A 312 19.56 6.19 -1.33
C ILE A 312 18.41 7.19 -1.36
N GLN A 313 17.44 7.01 -2.24
CA GLN A 313 16.28 7.88 -2.37
C GLN A 313 15.49 7.97 -1.05
N ARG A 314 15.17 6.82 -0.42
CA ARG A 314 14.38 6.75 0.82
C ARG A 314 15.16 7.18 2.07
N LEU A 315 16.48 7.21 2.00
CA LEU A 315 17.34 7.60 3.12
C LEU A 315 17.57 9.13 3.16
N PHE A 316 17.66 9.79 1.99
CA PHE A 316 18.10 11.17 1.88
C PHE A 316 17.03 12.12 1.30
N PHE A 317 15.97 11.60 0.70
CA PHE A 317 14.90 12.36 0.05
C PHE A 317 13.51 11.88 0.47
#